data_f25e0cd2c8442471e6ca13c7fd611e29
#
_entry.id   f25e0cd2c8442471e6ca13c7fd611e29
#
_cell.length_a   1.000
_cell.length_b   1.000
_cell.length_c   1.000
_cell.angle_alpha   90.00
_cell.angle_beta   90.00
_cell.angle_gamma   90.00
#
_symmetry.space_group_name_H-M   'P 1'
#
loop_
_entity.id
_entity.type
_entity.pdbx_description
1 polymer ?
#
loop_
_entity_poly.entity_id
_entity_poly.type
_entity_poly.pdbx_seq_one_letter_code
_entity_poly.pdbx_strand_id
1 'polypeptide(L)'
;MNNRVLVSVAWPYANGPRHIGHVAGFGVPSDVFARYQRMSGAEVLMVSGTDEHGTPLLVQADKEGVSVKELADRYNRQIVEDLAGLGLSYDLFTRTTTRNHYAVVQDLFKGLYENGYMIKETTMGAVSPSTGRTLPDRYIEGTCPICGASGARGDQCDNCGNQLDPADLINPVSKINGETPKFIETEHFLLDLPALADALAAWLKDRKDWRPNVLKFSLNLLEDLRPRAMSRDIDWGIPIPVEGWQDNGAKKLYVWFDAVVGYLSASIEWAYRTGDPEAWKKWWNDPEASGYYFMGKDNITFHSQIWPAELLGYQGKGAKGGSVHSLGELNLPTEVVSSEFLTMSGSKFSSSKGIVIYVKDFLKEFGADPLRYFIAVAGPENNDTDFTWDEFVRRVNNELANGWGNLVNRTVSMAYKNFGEVPTPGELTESDKKILAQAEEAFGVVGEALAHSRFKQGITHAMHIVGEANAYIAEQEPWKLAKDESQRERLATVLWTALQVVSDCNVLLTPYLPHIAQQVHETLGRDGVWAAKPQIVEVTDDMPVEPIGVGIPEAGQTYPVIMGDYVAQQAQWARIDVQPGTALSKPKPLIAKLDPELGETGPEWAPVNP
;
A
#
# COMPACT_ATOMS: atom_id res chain seq x y z
N MET A 1 12.02 -19.53 14.96
CA MET A 1 10.62 -19.06 14.92
C MET A 1 10.26 -18.82 13.47
N ASN A 2 9.15 -19.39 13.04
CA ASN A 2 8.69 -19.24 11.68
C ASN A 2 8.04 -17.85 11.56
N ASN A 3 8.77 -16.87 11.04
CA ASN A 3 8.28 -15.49 10.96
C ASN A 3 7.64 -15.28 9.59
N ARG A 4 6.34 -15.54 9.47
CA ARG A 4 5.55 -15.30 8.27
C ARG A 4 4.73 -14.03 8.42
N VAL A 5 4.84 -13.16 7.44
CA VAL A 5 4.20 -11.84 7.43
C VAL A 5 3.38 -11.68 6.17
N LEU A 6 2.07 -11.54 6.34
CA LEU A 6 1.16 -11.14 5.29
C LEU A 6 1.08 -9.61 5.26
N VAL A 7 1.31 -9.03 4.09
CA VAL A 7 1.14 -7.58 3.86
C VAL A 7 -0.02 -7.41 2.87
N SER A 8 -1.14 -6.98 3.40
CA SER A 8 -2.38 -6.77 2.64
C SER A 8 -2.55 -5.28 2.37
N VAL A 9 -2.61 -4.90 1.11
CA VAL A 9 -2.66 -3.49 0.71
C VAL A 9 -4.03 -3.17 0.13
N ALA A 10 -4.66 -2.08 0.58
CA ALA A 10 -6.00 -1.69 0.14
C ALA A 10 -6.11 -1.66 -1.39
N TRP A 11 -7.21 -2.19 -1.88
CA TRP A 11 -7.48 -2.37 -3.32
C TRP A 11 -7.92 -1.05 -3.94
N PRO A 12 -7.17 -0.47 -4.89
CA PRO A 12 -7.61 0.72 -5.62
C PRO A 12 -8.72 0.41 -6.60
N TYR A 13 -9.70 1.30 -6.72
CA TYR A 13 -10.71 1.22 -7.77
C TYR A 13 -10.10 1.42 -9.16
N ALA A 14 -10.50 0.58 -10.11
CA ALA A 14 -10.09 0.70 -11.52
C ALA A 14 -10.94 1.74 -12.29
N ASN A 15 -11.13 2.92 -11.72
CA ASN A 15 -11.94 4.00 -12.27
C ASN A 15 -11.12 5.23 -12.74
N GLY A 16 -9.81 5.14 -12.68
CA GLY A 16 -8.90 6.21 -13.09
C GLY A 16 -7.45 5.89 -12.74
N PRO A 17 -6.49 6.68 -13.28
CA PRO A 17 -5.09 6.51 -12.92
C PRO A 17 -4.83 6.90 -11.45
N ARG A 18 -3.73 6.38 -10.90
CA ARG A 18 -3.35 6.71 -9.53
C ARG A 18 -2.64 8.05 -9.46
N HIS A 19 -2.96 8.84 -8.44
CA HIS A 19 -2.24 10.06 -8.11
C HIS A 19 -1.36 9.87 -6.86
N ILE A 20 -0.46 10.82 -6.61
CA ILE A 20 0.51 10.72 -5.51
C ILE A 20 -0.14 10.60 -4.13
N GLY A 21 -1.32 11.16 -3.92
CA GLY A 21 -2.08 11.01 -2.67
C GLY A 21 -2.49 9.56 -2.39
N HIS A 22 -2.85 8.79 -3.43
CA HIS A 22 -3.16 7.37 -3.27
C HIS A 22 -1.96 6.58 -2.79
N VAL A 23 -0.81 6.73 -3.47
CA VAL A 23 0.39 5.94 -3.15
C VAL A 23 1.08 6.41 -1.87
N ALA A 24 0.81 7.63 -1.40
CA ALA A 24 1.21 8.09 -0.07
C ALA A 24 0.40 7.41 1.04
N GLY A 25 -0.86 7.06 0.76
CA GLY A 25 -1.74 6.38 1.71
C GLY A 25 -1.43 4.89 1.84
N PHE A 26 -1.59 4.15 0.76
CA PHE A 26 -1.45 2.68 0.81
C PHE A 26 -0.12 2.16 0.24
N GLY A 27 0.46 2.83 -0.75
CA GLY A 27 1.49 2.25 -1.61
C GLY A 27 2.87 2.21 -0.97
N VAL A 28 3.54 3.36 -0.84
CA VAL A 28 4.92 3.44 -0.34
C VAL A 28 5.08 2.89 1.06
N PRO A 29 4.20 3.22 2.04
CA PRO A 29 4.32 2.67 3.40
C PRO A 29 4.30 1.14 3.44
N SER A 30 3.41 0.51 2.69
CA SER A 30 3.30 -0.95 2.63
C SER A 30 4.55 -1.61 2.05
N ASP A 31 5.13 -1.03 1.01
CA ASP A 31 6.34 -1.55 0.38
C ASP A 31 7.58 -1.39 1.25
N VAL A 32 7.73 -0.24 1.91
CA VAL A 32 8.82 -0.02 2.87
C VAL A 32 8.76 -1.09 3.97
N PHE A 33 7.59 -1.34 4.52
CA PHE A 33 7.38 -2.38 5.53
C PHE A 33 7.71 -3.77 5.00
N ALA A 34 7.19 -4.14 3.82
CA ALA A 34 7.42 -5.46 3.22
C ALA A 34 8.91 -5.71 2.93
N ARG A 35 9.61 -4.72 2.37
CA ARG A 35 11.05 -4.82 2.08
C ARG A 35 11.87 -4.99 3.35
N TYR A 36 11.56 -4.22 4.40
CA TYR A 36 12.21 -4.37 5.70
C TYR A 36 11.99 -5.78 6.27
N GLN A 37 10.77 -6.28 6.25
CA GLN A 37 10.45 -7.60 6.78
C GLN A 37 11.22 -8.71 6.04
N ARG A 38 11.30 -8.63 4.71
CA ARG A 38 12.11 -9.58 3.92
C ARG A 38 13.60 -9.48 4.28
N MET A 39 14.14 -8.27 4.38
CA MET A 39 15.54 -8.05 4.77
C MET A 39 15.84 -8.58 6.18
N SER A 40 14.86 -8.60 7.05
CA SER A 40 14.96 -9.14 8.44
C SER A 40 14.75 -10.65 8.51
N GLY A 41 14.58 -11.34 7.37
CA GLY A 41 14.47 -12.79 7.28
C GLY A 41 13.05 -13.34 7.38
N ALA A 42 12.01 -12.49 7.36
CA ALA A 42 10.62 -12.96 7.32
C ALA A 42 10.25 -13.52 5.94
N GLU A 43 9.41 -14.55 5.91
CA GLU A 43 8.69 -14.96 4.72
C GLU A 43 7.49 -14.02 4.52
N VAL A 44 7.57 -13.13 3.54
CA VAL A 44 6.55 -12.12 3.26
C VAL A 44 5.68 -12.54 2.09
N LEU A 45 4.38 -12.38 2.26
CA LEU A 45 3.40 -12.44 1.17
C LEU A 45 2.71 -11.07 1.08
N MET A 46 3.04 -10.28 0.07
CA MET A 46 2.46 -8.96 -0.17
C MET A 46 1.47 -9.03 -1.32
N VAL A 47 0.21 -8.74 -1.04
CA VAL A 47 -0.89 -8.89 -2.00
C VAL A 47 -1.79 -7.67 -2.07
N SER A 48 -2.31 -7.42 -3.25
CA SER A 48 -3.37 -6.46 -3.56
C SER A 48 -3.94 -6.72 -4.96
N GLY A 49 -4.71 -5.79 -5.47
CA GLY A 49 -5.25 -5.81 -6.82
C GLY A 49 -6.16 -4.63 -7.08
N THR A 50 -6.74 -4.55 -8.28
CA THR A 50 -7.74 -3.55 -8.61
C THR A 50 -9.13 -4.00 -8.19
N ASP A 51 -9.83 -3.13 -7.48
CA ASP A 51 -11.25 -3.28 -7.17
C ASP A 51 -12.09 -2.81 -8.36
N GLU A 52 -12.87 -3.73 -8.95
CA GLU A 52 -13.52 -3.50 -10.23
C GLU A 52 -15.05 -3.62 -10.19
N HIS A 53 -15.63 -3.92 -9.02
CA HIS A 53 -17.08 -4.13 -8.90
C HIS A 53 -17.85 -2.94 -8.32
N GLY A 54 -17.15 -1.89 -7.90
CA GLY A 54 -17.78 -0.75 -7.24
C GLY A 54 -18.59 0.16 -8.15
N THR A 55 -19.56 0.86 -7.55
CA THR A 55 -20.30 1.93 -8.23
C THR A 55 -19.41 3.05 -8.79
N PRO A 56 -18.21 3.36 -8.25
CA PRO A 56 -17.31 4.31 -8.87
C PRO A 56 -16.94 3.98 -10.31
N LEU A 57 -16.81 2.68 -10.65
CA LEU A 57 -16.56 2.26 -12.02
C LEU A 57 -17.77 2.48 -12.92
N LEU A 58 -18.97 2.18 -12.42
CA LEU A 58 -20.22 2.42 -13.19
C LEU A 58 -20.39 3.90 -13.51
N VAL A 59 -20.21 4.77 -12.52
CA VAL A 59 -20.29 6.24 -12.70
C VAL A 59 -19.28 6.72 -13.74
N GLN A 60 -18.05 6.24 -13.67
CA GLN A 60 -17.01 6.65 -14.60
C GLN A 60 -17.25 6.07 -16.02
N ALA A 61 -17.71 4.82 -16.13
CA ALA A 61 -18.04 4.20 -17.40
C ALA A 61 -19.22 4.92 -18.09
N ASP A 62 -20.26 5.26 -17.35
CA ASP A 62 -21.38 6.07 -17.85
C ASP A 62 -20.91 7.43 -18.37
N LYS A 63 -20.02 8.09 -17.60
CA LYS A 63 -19.45 9.39 -17.99
C LYS A 63 -18.61 9.34 -19.26
N GLU A 64 -17.85 8.27 -19.45
CA GLU A 64 -16.99 8.08 -20.62
C GLU A 64 -17.72 7.42 -21.82
N GLY A 65 -18.93 6.90 -21.62
CA GLY A 65 -19.71 6.21 -22.66
C GLY A 65 -19.12 4.86 -23.08
N VAL A 66 -18.42 4.18 -22.19
CA VAL A 66 -17.80 2.86 -22.40
C VAL A 66 -18.43 1.80 -21.51
N SER A 67 -18.18 0.52 -21.81
CA SER A 67 -18.58 -0.57 -20.91
C SER A 67 -17.75 -0.57 -19.63
N VAL A 68 -18.32 -1.06 -18.53
CA VAL A 68 -17.61 -1.18 -17.24
C VAL A 68 -16.38 -2.08 -17.39
N LYS A 69 -16.51 -3.16 -18.17
CA LYS A 69 -15.39 -4.08 -18.43
C LYS A 69 -14.25 -3.39 -19.16
N GLU A 70 -14.53 -2.64 -20.20
CA GLU A 70 -13.51 -1.88 -20.95
C GLU A 70 -12.80 -0.86 -20.05
N LEU A 71 -13.56 -0.16 -19.20
CA LEU A 71 -13.01 0.77 -18.24
C LEU A 71 -12.07 0.06 -17.24
N ALA A 72 -12.54 -1.05 -16.67
CA ALA A 72 -11.78 -1.84 -15.71
C ALA A 72 -10.49 -2.40 -16.31
N ASP A 73 -10.54 -2.96 -17.53
CA ASP A 73 -9.37 -3.50 -18.23
C ASP A 73 -8.31 -2.42 -18.48
N ARG A 74 -8.73 -1.24 -18.92
CA ARG A 74 -7.85 -0.11 -19.20
C ARG A 74 -7.15 0.41 -17.93
N TYR A 75 -7.90 0.66 -16.88
CA TYR A 75 -7.34 1.23 -15.66
C TYR A 75 -6.63 0.19 -14.78
N ASN A 76 -7.01 -1.08 -14.85
CA ASN A 76 -6.22 -2.15 -14.25
C ASN A 76 -4.78 -2.14 -14.81
N ARG A 77 -4.63 -2.12 -16.14
CA ARG A 77 -3.32 -2.07 -16.80
C ARG A 77 -2.53 -0.81 -16.42
N GLN A 78 -3.18 0.35 -16.43
CA GLN A 78 -2.52 1.61 -16.04
C GLN A 78 -2.06 1.59 -14.58
N ILE A 79 -2.88 1.08 -13.68
CA ILE A 79 -2.54 0.99 -12.25
C ILE A 79 -1.39 0.01 -12.03
N VAL A 80 -1.41 -1.13 -12.70
CA VAL A 80 -0.31 -2.11 -12.65
C VAL A 80 1.01 -1.46 -13.09
N GLU A 81 1.01 -0.72 -14.20
CA GLU A 81 2.19 0.00 -14.69
C GLU A 81 2.68 1.05 -13.69
N ASP A 82 1.78 1.84 -13.13
CA ASP A 82 2.09 2.90 -12.17
C ASP A 82 2.73 2.33 -10.89
N LEU A 83 2.14 1.28 -10.33
CA LEU A 83 2.60 0.69 -9.07
C LEU A 83 3.91 -0.12 -9.24
N ALA A 84 4.05 -0.84 -10.34
CA ALA A 84 5.30 -1.50 -10.68
C ALA A 84 6.43 -0.49 -10.93
N GLY A 85 6.14 0.60 -11.65
CA GLY A 85 7.08 1.71 -11.90
C GLY A 85 7.53 2.40 -10.62
N LEU A 86 6.65 2.51 -9.62
CA LEU A 86 6.99 3.03 -8.29
C LEU A 86 7.84 2.05 -7.46
N GLY A 87 8.00 0.81 -7.92
CA GLY A 87 8.81 -0.20 -7.25
C GLY A 87 8.11 -0.94 -6.12
N LEU A 88 6.77 -0.96 -6.11
CA LEU A 88 6.02 -1.67 -5.07
C LEU A 88 6.15 -3.18 -5.27
N SER A 89 6.78 -3.84 -4.31
CA SER A 89 7.23 -5.22 -4.40
C SER A 89 6.14 -6.24 -4.05
N TYR A 90 5.00 -6.16 -4.75
CA TYR A 90 3.95 -7.15 -4.59
C TYR A 90 4.40 -8.55 -5.01
N ASP A 91 4.11 -9.54 -4.20
CA ASP A 91 4.18 -10.96 -4.61
C ASP A 91 3.07 -11.27 -5.62
N LEU A 92 1.90 -10.68 -5.45
CA LEU A 92 0.86 -10.63 -6.47
C LEU A 92 0.02 -9.36 -6.33
N PHE A 93 -0.06 -8.60 -7.41
CA PHE A 93 -1.09 -7.57 -7.62
C PHE A 93 -1.98 -8.01 -8.76
N THR A 94 -3.24 -8.31 -8.47
CA THR A 94 -4.21 -8.91 -9.39
C THR A 94 -5.44 -8.03 -9.58
N ARG A 95 -6.61 -8.62 -9.73
CA ARG A 95 -7.89 -7.92 -9.93
C ARG A 95 -9.07 -8.73 -9.39
N THR A 96 -10.19 -8.07 -9.14
CA THR A 96 -11.39 -8.73 -8.58
C THR A 96 -12.25 -9.44 -9.64
N THR A 97 -12.13 -9.11 -10.92
CA THR A 97 -12.90 -9.75 -12.01
C THR A 97 -12.27 -11.05 -12.50
N THR A 98 -11.86 -11.91 -11.59
CA THR A 98 -11.26 -13.21 -11.88
C THR A 98 -12.13 -14.37 -11.39
N ARG A 99 -12.01 -15.51 -12.04
CA ARG A 99 -12.69 -16.75 -11.67
C ARG A 99 -12.46 -17.11 -10.21
N ASN A 100 -11.19 -17.09 -9.81
CA ASN A 100 -10.78 -17.36 -8.44
C ASN A 100 -11.43 -16.42 -7.42
N HIS A 101 -11.39 -15.13 -7.67
CA HIS A 101 -11.97 -14.15 -6.73
C HIS A 101 -13.47 -14.37 -6.54
N TYR A 102 -14.22 -14.57 -7.62
CA TYR A 102 -15.66 -14.89 -7.56
C TYR A 102 -15.91 -16.13 -6.70
N ALA A 103 -15.16 -17.21 -6.93
CA ALA A 103 -15.34 -18.45 -6.19
C ALA A 103 -15.04 -18.29 -4.69
N VAL A 104 -13.96 -17.61 -4.33
CA VAL A 104 -13.58 -17.39 -2.92
C VAL A 104 -14.57 -16.48 -2.20
N VAL A 105 -15.03 -15.41 -2.85
CA VAL A 105 -16.04 -14.50 -2.29
C VAL A 105 -17.37 -15.24 -2.04
N GLN A 106 -17.80 -16.04 -3.00
CA GLN A 106 -19.05 -16.81 -2.87
C GLN A 106 -18.95 -17.88 -1.79
N ASP A 107 -17.80 -18.54 -1.64
CA ASP A 107 -17.57 -19.51 -0.56
C ASP A 107 -17.64 -18.83 0.82
N LEU A 108 -17.00 -17.67 0.97
CA LEU A 108 -17.05 -16.91 2.22
C LEU A 108 -18.49 -16.45 2.53
N PHE A 109 -19.21 -15.96 1.54
CA PHE A 109 -20.61 -15.57 1.72
C PHE A 109 -21.49 -16.75 2.15
N LYS A 110 -21.35 -17.90 1.51
CA LYS A 110 -22.09 -19.13 1.88
C LYS A 110 -21.80 -19.55 3.30
N GLY A 111 -20.55 -19.56 3.72
CA GLY A 111 -20.18 -19.90 5.10
C GLY A 111 -20.81 -18.96 6.12
N LEU A 112 -20.81 -17.65 5.86
CA LEU A 112 -21.49 -16.65 6.68
C LEU A 112 -23.01 -16.87 6.71
N TYR A 113 -23.62 -17.19 5.57
CA TYR A 113 -25.04 -17.46 5.45
C TYR A 113 -25.43 -18.73 6.21
N GLU A 114 -24.72 -19.83 6.06
CA GLU A 114 -24.94 -21.11 6.74
C GLU A 114 -24.76 -20.98 8.26
N ASN A 115 -23.83 -20.15 8.73
CA ASN A 115 -23.64 -19.85 10.14
C ASN A 115 -24.67 -18.83 10.70
N GLY A 116 -25.56 -18.30 9.85
CA GLY A 116 -26.63 -17.41 10.24
C GLY A 116 -26.26 -15.94 10.42
N TYR A 117 -25.07 -15.52 9.97
CA TYR A 117 -24.61 -14.13 10.09
C TYR A 117 -24.99 -13.24 8.89
N MET A 118 -25.49 -13.83 7.80
CA MET A 118 -26.16 -13.11 6.73
C MET A 118 -27.67 -13.23 6.89
N ILE A 119 -28.30 -12.12 7.23
CA ILE A 119 -29.77 -12.06 7.46
C ILE A 119 -30.42 -11.33 6.30
N LYS A 120 -31.67 -11.70 5.98
CA LYS A 120 -32.47 -11.01 4.97
C LYS A 120 -33.40 -9.99 5.65
N GLU A 121 -33.36 -8.78 5.12
CA GLU A 121 -34.27 -7.71 5.55
C GLU A 121 -34.76 -6.89 4.36
N THR A 122 -35.97 -6.35 4.52
CA THR A 122 -36.50 -5.35 3.59
C THR A 122 -35.95 -3.99 3.97
N THR A 123 -35.34 -3.31 3.00
CA THR A 123 -34.78 -1.97 3.15
C THR A 123 -35.39 -1.02 2.11
N MET A 124 -35.01 0.25 2.17
CA MET A 124 -35.46 1.26 1.20
C MET A 124 -34.38 1.50 0.14
N GLY A 125 -34.65 1.12 -1.09
CA GLY A 125 -33.77 1.37 -2.24
C GLY A 125 -34.17 2.64 -2.99
N ALA A 126 -33.19 3.36 -3.52
CA ALA A 126 -33.42 4.57 -4.27
C ALA A 126 -33.66 4.29 -5.75
N VAL A 127 -34.63 4.98 -6.32
CA VAL A 127 -35.00 4.88 -7.75
C VAL A 127 -35.18 6.29 -8.31
N SER A 128 -34.72 6.51 -9.53
CA SER A 128 -35.01 7.74 -10.28
C SER A 128 -36.48 7.81 -10.65
N PRO A 129 -37.25 8.82 -10.23
CA PRO A 129 -38.66 8.95 -10.58
C PRO A 129 -38.91 9.07 -12.08
N SER A 130 -38.01 9.77 -12.80
CA SER A 130 -38.17 10.01 -14.23
C SER A 130 -37.81 8.82 -15.12
N THR A 131 -36.84 7.99 -14.72
CA THR A 131 -36.34 6.88 -15.54
C THR A 131 -36.73 5.49 -15.02
N GLY A 132 -37.17 5.39 -13.75
CA GLY A 132 -37.41 4.11 -13.09
C GLY A 132 -36.14 3.30 -12.78
N ARG A 133 -34.96 3.85 -13.09
CA ARG A 133 -33.66 3.19 -12.86
C ARG A 133 -33.31 3.20 -11.38
N THR A 134 -32.81 2.08 -10.88
CA THR A 134 -32.21 2.02 -9.54
C THR A 134 -30.98 2.91 -9.49
N LEU A 135 -30.81 3.61 -8.36
CA LEU A 135 -29.70 4.53 -8.11
C LEU A 135 -28.81 3.92 -7.04
N PRO A 136 -27.70 3.28 -7.41
CA PRO A 136 -26.71 2.79 -6.46
C PRO A 136 -26.13 3.92 -5.60
N ASP A 137 -25.57 3.56 -4.47
CA ASP A 137 -25.16 4.45 -3.39
C ASP A 137 -24.43 5.73 -3.82
N ARG A 138 -23.48 5.62 -4.76
CA ARG A 138 -22.66 6.75 -5.21
C ARG A 138 -23.32 7.64 -6.26
N TYR A 139 -24.48 7.25 -6.73
CA TYR A 139 -25.33 8.10 -7.57
C TYR A 139 -26.19 9.08 -6.77
N ILE A 140 -26.12 8.98 -5.42
CA ILE A 140 -26.89 9.82 -4.51
C ILE A 140 -25.94 10.58 -3.59
N GLU A 141 -26.26 11.84 -3.36
CA GLU A 141 -25.59 12.67 -2.38
C GLU A 141 -26.60 13.49 -1.57
N GLY A 142 -26.20 13.90 -0.38
CA GLY A 142 -27.04 14.68 0.50
C GLY A 142 -26.26 15.19 1.71
N THR A 143 -26.97 15.60 2.74
CA THR A 143 -26.37 16.01 4.02
C THR A 143 -26.25 14.80 4.94
N CYS A 144 -25.06 14.62 5.54
CA CYS A 144 -24.81 13.55 6.48
C CYS A 144 -25.68 13.69 7.73
N PRO A 145 -26.48 12.68 8.12
CA PRO A 145 -27.33 12.75 9.31
C PRO A 145 -26.53 12.73 10.62
N ILE A 146 -25.26 12.31 10.56
CA ILE A 146 -24.39 12.15 11.75
C ILE A 146 -23.62 13.41 12.05
N CYS A 147 -22.94 13.99 11.06
CA CYS A 147 -22.07 15.15 11.27
C CYS A 147 -22.57 16.46 10.62
N GLY A 148 -23.66 16.42 9.85
CA GLY A 148 -24.23 17.58 9.18
C GLY A 148 -23.45 18.10 7.97
N ALA A 149 -22.40 17.39 7.52
CA ALA A 149 -21.64 17.79 6.36
C ALA A 149 -22.47 17.65 5.08
N SER A 150 -22.40 18.65 4.19
CA SER A 150 -23.00 18.60 2.87
C SER A 150 -22.18 17.72 1.91
N GLY A 151 -22.82 17.19 0.87
CA GLY A 151 -22.14 16.37 -0.15
C GLY A 151 -21.71 14.98 0.35
N ALA A 152 -22.33 14.48 1.41
CA ALA A 152 -22.15 13.11 1.86
C ALA A 152 -22.68 12.14 0.79
N ARG A 153 -21.93 11.09 0.52
CA ARG A 153 -22.32 10.06 -0.45
C ARG A 153 -23.31 9.08 0.19
N GLY A 154 -24.06 8.38 -0.64
CA GLY A 154 -25.03 7.40 -0.17
C GLY A 154 -24.42 6.19 0.56
N ASP A 155 -23.12 5.95 0.42
CA ASP A 155 -22.40 4.84 1.07
C ASP A 155 -21.55 5.26 2.27
N GLN A 156 -21.03 6.49 2.24
CA GLN A 156 -20.09 6.96 3.27
C GLN A 156 -20.00 8.49 3.29
N CYS A 157 -19.80 9.05 4.47
CA CYS A 157 -19.49 10.46 4.64
C CYS A 157 -17.98 10.70 4.62
N ASP A 158 -17.50 11.50 3.67
CA ASP A 158 -16.08 11.84 3.57
C ASP A 158 -15.56 12.69 4.76
N ASN A 159 -16.46 13.36 5.46
CA ASN A 159 -16.08 14.21 6.59
C ASN A 159 -15.90 13.43 7.90
N CYS A 160 -16.86 12.56 8.26
CA CYS A 160 -16.80 11.81 9.51
C CYS A 160 -16.41 10.35 9.36
N GLY A 161 -16.26 9.85 8.10
CA GLY A 161 -15.88 8.47 7.82
C GLY A 161 -16.95 7.41 8.10
N ASN A 162 -18.09 7.79 8.61
CA ASN A 162 -19.18 6.85 8.90
C ASN A 162 -19.81 6.30 7.62
N GLN A 163 -20.16 5.03 7.66
CA GLN A 163 -20.99 4.41 6.63
C GLN A 163 -22.42 4.95 6.69
N LEU A 164 -23.03 5.13 5.54
CA LEU A 164 -24.38 5.65 5.36
C LEU A 164 -25.17 4.74 4.43
N ASP A 165 -26.49 4.77 4.58
CA ASP A 165 -27.40 4.28 3.56
C ASP A 165 -28.07 5.47 2.85
N PRO A 166 -28.38 5.37 1.54
CA PRO A 166 -28.98 6.49 0.81
C PRO A 166 -30.27 7.05 1.43
N ALA A 167 -31.07 6.18 2.07
CA ALA A 167 -32.31 6.57 2.75
C ALA A 167 -32.09 7.41 4.02
N ASP A 168 -30.90 7.37 4.60
CA ASP A 168 -30.56 8.13 5.81
C ASP A 168 -30.08 9.55 5.52
N LEU A 169 -29.72 9.85 4.26
CA LEU A 169 -29.27 11.18 3.86
C LEU A 169 -30.38 12.22 4.00
N ILE A 170 -30.01 13.38 4.49
CA ILE A 170 -30.90 14.56 4.56
C ILE A 170 -30.85 15.24 3.18
N ASN A 171 -32.05 15.50 2.61
CA ASN A 171 -32.21 16.11 1.28
C ASN A 171 -31.41 15.38 0.18
N PRO A 172 -31.59 14.05 -0.02
CA PRO A 172 -30.87 13.31 -1.02
C PRO A 172 -31.23 13.76 -2.42
N VAL A 173 -30.22 13.81 -3.30
CA VAL A 173 -30.39 14.12 -4.73
C VAL A 173 -29.61 13.14 -5.59
N SER A 174 -30.13 12.84 -6.76
CA SER A 174 -29.44 12.05 -7.79
C SER A 174 -28.32 12.91 -8.43
N LYS A 175 -27.12 12.37 -8.48
CA LYS A 175 -25.98 13.00 -9.19
C LYS A 175 -26.15 13.02 -10.72
N ILE A 176 -27.03 12.20 -11.24
CA ILE A 176 -27.24 12.10 -12.71
C ILE A 176 -28.01 13.32 -13.22
N ASN A 177 -29.08 13.72 -12.51
CA ASN A 177 -30.02 14.74 -12.99
C ASN A 177 -30.50 15.71 -11.92
N GLY A 178 -29.97 15.66 -10.70
CA GLY A 178 -30.38 16.52 -9.58
C GLY A 178 -31.76 16.23 -9.00
N GLU A 179 -32.41 15.18 -9.45
CA GLU A 179 -33.75 14.77 -9.05
C GLU A 179 -33.76 14.20 -7.63
N THR A 180 -34.79 14.49 -6.85
CA THR A 180 -34.99 13.81 -5.56
C THR A 180 -35.38 12.35 -5.81
N PRO A 181 -34.59 11.36 -5.34
CA PRO A 181 -34.90 9.96 -5.57
C PRO A 181 -36.20 9.56 -4.85
N LYS A 182 -36.90 8.60 -5.44
CA LYS A 182 -37.99 7.87 -4.79
C LYS A 182 -37.39 6.66 -4.11
N PHE A 183 -37.80 6.39 -2.88
CA PHE A 183 -37.40 5.20 -2.16
C PHE A 183 -38.52 4.14 -2.23
N ILE A 184 -38.13 2.91 -2.58
CA ILE A 184 -38.99 1.75 -2.68
C ILE A 184 -38.47 0.64 -1.78
N GLU A 185 -39.37 -0.24 -1.34
CA GLU A 185 -38.96 -1.44 -0.61
C GLU A 185 -38.19 -2.40 -1.51
N THR A 186 -37.04 -2.88 -1.00
CA THR A 186 -36.22 -3.88 -1.65
C THR A 186 -35.61 -4.81 -0.60
N GLU A 187 -35.48 -6.10 -0.93
CA GLU A 187 -34.91 -7.09 -0.02
C GLU A 187 -33.39 -7.21 -0.23
N HIS A 188 -32.64 -7.24 0.86
CA HIS A 188 -31.19 -7.38 0.84
C HIS A 188 -30.69 -8.35 1.92
N PHE A 189 -29.47 -8.87 1.71
CA PHE A 189 -28.71 -9.54 2.74
C PHE A 189 -27.90 -8.51 3.54
N LEU A 190 -27.96 -8.63 4.86
CA LEU A 190 -27.22 -7.79 5.79
C LEU A 190 -26.30 -8.66 6.63
N LEU A 191 -25.06 -8.20 6.82
CA LEU A 191 -24.15 -8.78 7.80
C LEU A 191 -24.62 -8.37 9.21
N ASP A 192 -24.88 -9.37 10.04
CA ASP A 192 -25.37 -9.18 11.41
C ASP A 192 -24.20 -8.83 12.35
N LEU A 193 -23.71 -7.59 12.23
CA LEU A 193 -22.61 -7.07 13.06
C LEU A 193 -22.90 -7.13 14.56
N PRO A 194 -24.16 -6.84 15.04
CA PRO A 194 -24.48 -7.00 16.46
C PRO A 194 -24.21 -8.39 17.02
N ALA A 195 -24.43 -9.44 16.23
CA ALA A 195 -24.14 -10.82 16.64
C ALA A 195 -22.62 -11.13 16.70
N LEU A 196 -21.79 -10.26 16.16
CA LEU A 196 -20.32 -10.35 16.14
C LEU A 196 -19.65 -9.33 17.08
N ALA A 197 -20.44 -8.48 17.76
CA ALA A 197 -19.95 -7.36 18.56
C ALA A 197 -18.97 -7.78 19.66
N ASP A 198 -19.31 -8.79 20.45
CA ASP A 198 -18.47 -9.26 21.55
C ASP A 198 -17.16 -9.87 21.05
N ALA A 199 -17.21 -10.61 19.96
CA ALA A 199 -16.02 -11.20 19.34
C ALA A 199 -15.09 -10.13 18.76
N LEU A 200 -15.65 -9.10 18.11
CA LEU A 200 -14.88 -7.94 17.62
C LEU A 200 -14.24 -7.16 18.76
N ALA A 201 -15.00 -6.90 19.84
CA ALA A 201 -14.50 -6.21 21.02
C ALA A 201 -13.35 -6.98 21.70
N ALA A 202 -13.47 -8.29 21.83
CA ALA A 202 -12.43 -9.15 22.39
C ALA A 202 -11.15 -9.12 21.54
N TRP A 203 -11.30 -9.17 20.23
CA TRP A 203 -10.15 -9.07 19.31
C TRP A 203 -9.47 -7.70 19.39
N LEU A 204 -10.22 -6.59 19.37
CA LEU A 204 -9.66 -5.22 19.43
C LEU A 204 -9.02 -4.90 20.77
N LYS A 205 -9.50 -5.47 21.87
CA LYS A 205 -8.96 -5.24 23.21
C LYS A 205 -7.45 -5.55 23.31
N ASP A 206 -6.98 -6.50 22.54
CA ASP A 206 -5.60 -6.95 22.55
C ASP A 206 -4.69 -6.20 21.56
N ARG A 207 -5.25 -5.24 20.79
CA ARG A 207 -4.54 -4.50 19.73
C ARG A 207 -3.88 -3.21 20.26
N LYS A 208 -2.98 -3.32 21.22
CA LYS A 208 -2.40 -2.17 21.93
C LYS A 208 -1.33 -1.40 21.14
N ASP A 209 -0.72 -2.04 20.15
CA ASP A 209 0.40 -1.47 19.39
C ASP A 209 -0.04 -0.70 18.15
N TRP A 210 -1.34 -0.63 17.87
CA TRP A 210 -1.88 0.14 16.77
C TRP A 210 -1.64 1.64 16.95
N ARG A 211 -1.56 2.38 15.85
CA ARG A 211 -1.56 3.85 15.90
C ARG A 211 -2.77 4.33 16.72
N PRO A 212 -2.58 5.27 17.67
CA PRO A 212 -3.64 5.63 18.61
C PRO A 212 -4.93 6.14 17.96
N ASN A 213 -4.82 6.90 16.86
CA ASN A 213 -5.98 7.39 16.11
C ASN A 213 -6.78 6.25 15.47
N VAL A 214 -6.10 5.23 14.93
CA VAL A 214 -6.73 4.06 14.31
C VAL A 214 -7.45 3.22 15.36
N LEU A 215 -6.79 2.93 16.47
CA LEU A 215 -7.39 2.15 17.55
C LEU A 215 -8.58 2.86 18.16
N LYS A 216 -8.48 4.15 18.42
CA LYS A 216 -9.59 4.95 18.97
C LYS A 216 -10.79 4.96 18.02
N PHE A 217 -10.58 5.18 16.74
CA PHE A 217 -11.64 5.15 15.73
C PHE A 217 -12.30 3.76 15.68
N SER A 218 -11.49 2.70 15.66
CA SER A 218 -11.98 1.32 15.62
C SER A 218 -12.80 0.94 16.85
N LEU A 219 -12.40 1.36 18.04
CA LEU A 219 -13.17 1.15 19.28
C LEU A 219 -14.49 1.91 19.27
N ASN A 220 -14.50 3.15 18.77
CA ASN A 220 -15.73 3.96 18.67
C ASN A 220 -16.74 3.31 17.70
N LEU A 221 -16.31 2.62 16.66
CA LEU A 221 -17.20 1.90 15.75
C LEU A 221 -18.00 0.79 16.44
N LEU A 222 -17.52 0.26 17.57
CA LEU A 222 -18.21 -0.80 18.32
C LEU A 222 -19.36 -0.30 19.20
N GLU A 223 -19.48 1.02 19.43
CA GLU A 223 -20.47 1.59 20.35
C GLU A 223 -21.90 1.50 19.80
N ASP A 224 -22.09 1.53 18.47
CA ASP A 224 -23.40 1.45 17.83
C ASP A 224 -23.32 0.56 16.57
N LEU A 225 -23.14 -0.73 16.78
CA LEU A 225 -23.14 -1.71 15.69
C LEU A 225 -24.55 -2.01 15.22
N ARG A 226 -24.77 -1.86 13.92
CA ARG A 226 -26.03 -2.20 13.24
C ARG A 226 -25.76 -3.19 12.11
N PRO A 227 -26.76 -4.00 11.73
CA PRO A 227 -26.65 -4.80 10.51
C PRO A 227 -26.32 -3.93 9.31
N ARG A 228 -25.45 -4.42 8.43
CA ARG A 228 -25.01 -3.69 7.23
C ARG A 228 -25.36 -4.46 5.97
N ALA A 229 -26.01 -3.79 5.02
CA ALA A 229 -26.40 -4.38 3.75
C ALA A 229 -25.15 -4.77 2.93
N MET A 230 -25.07 -6.06 2.57
CA MET A 230 -23.98 -6.67 1.80
C MET A 230 -24.44 -7.11 0.41
N SER A 231 -25.61 -6.73 -0.01
CA SER A 231 -26.08 -6.83 -1.38
C SER A 231 -26.59 -5.48 -1.88
N ARG A 232 -26.64 -5.31 -3.19
CA ARG A 232 -27.08 -4.06 -3.84
C ARG A 232 -27.94 -4.36 -5.05
N ASP A 233 -28.84 -3.42 -5.35
CA ASP A 233 -29.63 -3.39 -6.58
C ASP A 233 -28.76 -2.84 -7.73
N ILE A 234 -27.95 -3.70 -8.31
CA ILE A 234 -26.95 -3.38 -9.33
C ILE A 234 -26.77 -4.59 -10.25
N ASP A 235 -26.41 -4.36 -11.50
CA ASP A 235 -26.22 -5.38 -12.53
C ASP A 235 -24.73 -5.76 -12.76
N TRP A 236 -23.81 -5.05 -12.11
CA TRP A 236 -22.37 -5.29 -12.18
C TRP A 236 -21.80 -5.68 -10.82
N GLY A 237 -21.25 -6.87 -10.71
CA GLY A 237 -20.68 -7.40 -9.47
C GLY A 237 -20.78 -8.92 -9.38
N ILE A 238 -20.45 -9.45 -8.21
CA ILE A 238 -20.48 -10.89 -7.95
C ILE A 238 -21.91 -11.32 -7.64
N PRO A 239 -22.46 -12.35 -8.32
CA PRO A 239 -23.78 -12.89 -8.01
C PRO A 239 -23.86 -13.46 -6.58
N ILE A 240 -25.04 -13.36 -5.97
CA ILE A 240 -25.29 -13.86 -4.63
C ILE A 240 -25.56 -15.37 -4.71
N PRO A 241 -24.75 -16.24 -4.06
CA PRO A 241 -24.80 -17.70 -4.24
C PRO A 241 -25.88 -18.37 -3.35
N VAL A 242 -27.09 -17.84 -3.37
CA VAL A 242 -28.24 -18.35 -2.60
C VAL A 242 -29.37 -18.66 -3.55
N GLU A 243 -30.04 -19.80 -3.33
CA GLU A 243 -31.20 -20.19 -4.13
C GLU A 243 -32.26 -19.08 -4.19
N GLY A 244 -32.74 -18.77 -5.39
CA GLY A 244 -33.68 -17.67 -5.65
C GLY A 244 -33.01 -16.29 -5.82
N TRP A 245 -31.72 -16.17 -5.55
CA TRP A 245 -30.94 -14.93 -5.75
C TRP A 245 -29.89 -15.05 -6.84
N GLN A 246 -29.38 -16.26 -7.04
CA GLN A 246 -28.24 -16.53 -7.93
C GLN A 246 -28.48 -16.14 -9.39
N ASP A 247 -29.70 -16.24 -9.86
CA ASP A 247 -30.10 -15.91 -11.24
C ASP A 247 -30.67 -14.48 -11.38
N ASN A 248 -30.69 -13.72 -10.28
CA ASN A 248 -31.17 -12.34 -10.32
C ASN A 248 -30.08 -11.38 -10.80
N GLY A 249 -30.13 -11.03 -12.08
CA GLY A 249 -29.17 -10.12 -12.70
C GLY A 249 -29.10 -8.73 -12.08
N ALA A 250 -30.15 -8.29 -11.39
CA ALA A 250 -30.24 -6.98 -10.75
C ALA A 250 -29.78 -6.96 -9.29
N LYS A 251 -29.38 -8.11 -8.72
CA LYS A 251 -28.89 -8.23 -7.35
C LYS A 251 -27.45 -8.76 -7.35
N LYS A 252 -26.53 -8.00 -6.74
CA LYS A 252 -25.12 -8.37 -6.61
C LYS A 252 -24.63 -8.16 -5.19
N LEU A 253 -23.50 -8.79 -4.86
CA LEU A 253 -22.80 -8.51 -3.63
C LEU A 253 -22.27 -7.07 -3.62
N TYR A 254 -22.27 -6.48 -2.42
CA TYR A 254 -21.71 -5.15 -2.20
C TYR A 254 -20.19 -5.17 -2.38
N VAL A 255 -19.66 -4.16 -3.05
CA VAL A 255 -18.24 -4.10 -3.39
C VAL A 255 -17.30 -4.22 -2.18
N TRP A 256 -17.67 -3.65 -1.06
CA TRP A 256 -16.83 -3.74 0.14
C TRP A 256 -16.95 -5.07 0.89
N PHE A 257 -17.96 -5.87 0.60
CA PHE A 257 -17.96 -7.28 0.99
C PHE A 257 -16.91 -8.04 0.19
N ASP A 258 -16.93 -7.89 -1.13
CA ASP A 258 -16.03 -8.65 -1.99
C ASP A 258 -14.59 -8.11 -1.99
N ALA A 259 -14.38 -6.80 -1.92
CA ALA A 259 -13.05 -6.19 -1.98
C ALA A 259 -12.12 -6.67 -0.86
N VAL A 260 -12.60 -6.75 0.37
CA VAL A 260 -11.78 -7.21 1.52
C VAL A 260 -11.45 -8.71 1.44
N VAL A 261 -12.29 -9.52 0.81
CA VAL A 261 -11.98 -10.93 0.52
C VAL A 261 -10.83 -11.06 -0.48
N GLY A 262 -10.56 -10.00 -1.23
CA GLY A 262 -9.48 -9.93 -2.21
C GLY A 262 -8.11 -10.28 -1.64
N TYR A 263 -7.85 -9.95 -0.40
CA TYR A 263 -6.58 -10.31 0.25
C TYR A 263 -6.39 -11.83 0.33
N LEU A 264 -7.43 -12.54 0.66
CA LEU A 264 -7.45 -13.99 0.69
C LEU A 264 -7.41 -14.59 -0.72
N SER A 265 -8.25 -14.11 -1.62
CA SER A 265 -8.32 -14.62 -2.99
C SER A 265 -7.00 -14.37 -3.76
N ALA A 266 -6.36 -13.23 -3.57
CA ALA A 266 -5.05 -12.94 -4.15
C ALA A 266 -3.95 -13.87 -3.59
N SER A 267 -4.01 -14.20 -2.31
CA SER A 267 -3.09 -15.16 -1.69
C SER A 267 -3.26 -16.56 -2.28
N ILE A 268 -4.50 -16.98 -2.54
CA ILE A 268 -4.84 -18.25 -3.18
C ILE A 268 -4.37 -18.26 -4.65
N GLU A 269 -4.59 -17.18 -5.40
CA GLU A 269 -4.09 -17.04 -6.77
C GLU A 269 -2.56 -17.07 -6.84
N TRP A 270 -1.88 -16.37 -5.94
CA TRP A 270 -0.43 -16.41 -5.84
C TRP A 270 0.09 -17.84 -5.62
N ALA A 271 -0.51 -18.56 -4.70
CA ALA A 271 -0.14 -19.95 -4.41
C ALA A 271 -0.30 -20.85 -5.66
N TYR A 272 -1.42 -20.73 -6.37
CA TYR A 272 -1.65 -21.45 -7.61
C TYR A 272 -0.59 -21.12 -8.67
N ARG A 273 -0.30 -19.82 -8.90
CA ARG A 273 0.66 -19.38 -9.92
C ARG A 273 2.10 -19.73 -9.61
N THR A 274 2.43 -19.92 -8.36
CA THR A 274 3.79 -20.32 -7.93
C THR A 274 4.00 -21.82 -7.85
N GLY A 275 2.97 -22.63 -8.17
CA GLY A 275 3.05 -24.08 -8.30
C GLY A 275 2.81 -24.86 -7.01
N ASP A 276 2.47 -24.21 -5.90
CA ASP A 276 2.02 -24.83 -4.65
C ASP A 276 0.65 -24.26 -4.23
N PRO A 277 -0.47 -24.82 -4.72
CA PRO A 277 -1.81 -24.29 -4.48
C PRO A 277 -2.21 -24.19 -3.00
N GLU A 278 -1.52 -24.89 -2.11
CA GLU A 278 -1.77 -24.89 -0.67
C GLU A 278 -0.89 -23.88 0.11
N ALA A 279 0.08 -23.25 -0.55
CA ALA A 279 1.07 -22.38 0.11
C ALA A 279 0.44 -21.20 0.87
N TRP A 280 -0.68 -20.65 0.40
CA TRP A 280 -1.38 -19.55 1.05
C TRP A 280 -1.78 -19.86 2.50
N LYS A 281 -2.03 -21.13 2.84
CA LYS A 281 -2.41 -21.57 4.18
C LYS A 281 -1.36 -21.27 5.23
N LYS A 282 -0.08 -21.17 4.83
CA LYS A 282 1.02 -20.82 5.73
C LYS A 282 0.85 -19.43 6.35
N TRP A 283 0.18 -18.50 5.67
CA TRP A 283 -0.10 -17.16 6.17
C TRP A 283 -1.49 -17.01 6.75
N TRP A 284 -2.46 -17.78 6.28
CA TRP A 284 -3.87 -17.63 6.64
C TRP A 284 -4.37 -18.60 7.69
N ASN A 285 -3.85 -19.81 7.74
CA ASN A 285 -4.30 -20.85 8.69
C ASN A 285 -3.29 -21.11 9.83
N ASP A 286 -2.08 -20.59 9.75
CA ASP A 286 -1.09 -20.70 10.83
C ASP A 286 -1.28 -19.54 11.81
N PRO A 287 -1.66 -19.81 13.08
CA PRO A 287 -1.89 -18.74 14.07
C PRO A 287 -0.63 -17.96 14.46
N GLU A 288 0.56 -18.46 14.13
CA GLU A 288 1.82 -17.75 14.35
C GLU A 288 2.14 -16.74 13.24
N ALA A 289 1.45 -16.79 12.10
CA ALA A 289 1.60 -15.81 11.04
C ALA A 289 0.94 -14.48 11.43
N SER A 290 1.55 -13.37 11.02
CA SER A 290 1.05 -12.02 11.27
C SER A 290 0.53 -11.38 10.00
N GLY A 291 -0.57 -10.65 10.08
CA GLY A 291 -1.18 -9.93 8.96
C GLY A 291 -1.25 -8.42 9.20
N TYR A 292 -0.63 -7.64 8.32
CA TYR A 292 -0.60 -6.18 8.37
C TYR A 292 -1.36 -5.61 7.17
N TYR A 293 -2.30 -4.71 7.45
CA TYR A 293 -3.21 -4.16 6.44
C TYR A 293 -2.96 -2.67 6.27
N PHE A 294 -2.56 -2.26 5.07
CA PHE A 294 -2.18 -0.88 4.75
C PHE A 294 -3.24 -0.19 3.92
N MET A 295 -3.65 1.02 4.33
CA MET A 295 -4.73 1.78 3.68
C MET A 295 -4.67 3.27 4.00
N GLY A 296 -5.50 4.06 3.32
CA GLY A 296 -5.86 5.40 3.76
C GLY A 296 -6.95 5.35 4.84
N LYS A 297 -7.06 6.40 5.64
CA LYS A 297 -7.98 6.49 6.80
C LYS A 297 -9.46 6.28 6.48
N ASP A 298 -9.87 6.54 5.25
CA ASP A 298 -11.23 6.32 4.78
C ASP A 298 -11.63 4.83 4.69
N ASN A 299 -10.66 3.93 4.78
CA ASN A 299 -10.86 2.49 4.70
C ASN A 299 -10.73 1.75 6.04
N ILE A 300 -10.51 2.45 7.15
CA ILE A 300 -10.34 1.81 8.47
C ILE A 300 -11.55 0.94 8.82
N THR A 301 -12.77 1.42 8.61
CA THR A 301 -14.00 0.70 8.93
C THR A 301 -14.05 -0.68 8.27
N PHE A 302 -13.65 -0.79 7.03
CA PHE A 302 -13.68 -2.06 6.28
C PHE A 302 -12.65 -3.08 6.79
N HIS A 303 -11.60 -2.64 7.46
CA HIS A 303 -10.48 -3.47 7.92
C HIS A 303 -10.46 -3.71 9.43
N SER A 304 -11.08 -2.84 10.22
CA SER A 304 -11.20 -3.02 11.68
C SER A 304 -12.60 -3.45 12.14
N GLN A 305 -13.59 -3.46 11.25
CA GLN A 305 -14.96 -3.88 11.55
C GLN A 305 -15.46 -4.95 10.56
N ILE A 306 -15.58 -4.63 9.27
CA ILE A 306 -16.22 -5.51 8.27
C ILE A 306 -15.42 -6.78 8.04
N TRP A 307 -14.15 -6.66 7.65
CA TRP A 307 -13.31 -7.83 7.36
C TRP A 307 -13.11 -8.75 8.57
N PRO A 308 -12.78 -8.27 9.77
CA PRO A 308 -12.73 -9.12 10.95
C PRO A 308 -14.09 -9.79 11.27
N ALA A 309 -15.20 -9.07 11.08
CA ALA A 309 -16.53 -9.63 11.26
C ALA A 309 -16.84 -10.76 10.27
N GLU A 310 -16.47 -10.58 9.00
CA GLU A 310 -16.61 -11.64 7.99
C GLU A 310 -15.79 -12.89 8.37
N LEU A 311 -14.54 -12.71 8.79
CA LEU A 311 -13.67 -13.80 9.22
C LEU A 311 -14.22 -14.52 10.47
N LEU A 312 -14.67 -13.78 11.46
CA LEU A 312 -15.23 -14.35 12.69
C LEU A 312 -16.54 -15.11 12.41
N GLY A 313 -17.42 -14.52 11.63
CA GLY A 313 -18.71 -15.15 11.27
C GLY A 313 -18.52 -16.40 10.40
N TYR A 314 -17.60 -16.37 9.45
CA TYR A 314 -17.25 -17.52 8.61
C TYR A 314 -16.76 -18.74 9.42
N GLN A 315 -16.13 -18.47 10.56
CA GLN A 315 -15.59 -19.48 11.47
C GLN A 315 -16.56 -19.84 12.61
N GLY A 316 -17.77 -19.26 12.63
CA GLY A 316 -18.74 -19.49 13.69
C GLY A 316 -18.35 -18.94 15.06
N LYS A 317 -17.49 -17.91 15.11
CA LYS A 317 -16.95 -17.33 16.35
C LYS A 317 -17.78 -16.15 16.91
N GLY A 318 -18.97 -15.93 16.42
CA GLY A 318 -19.91 -14.93 16.96
C GLY A 318 -20.96 -15.53 17.90
N ALA A 319 -21.93 -14.71 18.34
CA ALA A 319 -22.97 -15.10 19.29
C ALA A 319 -23.88 -16.24 18.81
N LYS A 320 -24.01 -16.44 17.50
CA LYS A 320 -24.82 -17.52 16.90
C LYS A 320 -24.07 -18.85 16.80
N GLY A 321 -22.75 -18.88 17.09
CA GLY A 321 -21.92 -20.06 16.88
C GLY A 321 -21.77 -20.38 15.38
N GLY A 322 -21.61 -21.65 15.07
CA GLY A 322 -21.50 -22.16 13.71
C GLY A 322 -20.31 -23.09 13.52
N SER A 323 -20.01 -23.40 12.26
CA SER A 323 -18.92 -24.29 11.88
C SER A 323 -17.81 -23.53 11.15
N VAL A 324 -16.61 -24.09 11.17
CA VAL A 324 -15.52 -23.72 10.28
C VAL A 324 -15.80 -24.34 8.91
N HIS A 325 -15.63 -23.58 7.84
CA HIS A 325 -15.90 -24.01 6.47
C HIS A 325 -14.61 -24.40 5.72
N SER A 326 -14.72 -24.62 4.42
CA SER A 326 -13.69 -25.21 3.55
C SER A 326 -12.31 -24.52 3.58
N LEU A 327 -12.27 -23.20 3.76
CA LEU A 327 -11.00 -22.44 3.82
C LEU A 327 -10.27 -22.55 5.18
N GLY A 328 -10.89 -23.25 6.15
CA GLY A 328 -10.30 -23.47 7.45
C GLY A 328 -10.43 -22.28 8.42
N GLU A 329 -9.69 -22.34 9.51
CA GLU A 329 -9.57 -21.20 10.42
C GLU A 329 -8.66 -20.14 9.81
N LEU A 330 -9.19 -18.93 9.65
CA LEU A 330 -8.52 -17.81 9.02
C LEU A 330 -8.04 -16.80 10.07
N ASN A 331 -6.80 -16.37 9.95
CA ASN A 331 -6.21 -15.39 10.85
C ASN A 331 -6.89 -14.02 10.73
N LEU A 332 -7.17 -13.40 11.87
CA LEU A 332 -7.60 -12.01 11.97
C LEU A 332 -6.42 -11.05 11.73
N PRO A 333 -6.68 -9.80 11.35
CA PRO A 333 -5.61 -8.81 11.21
C PRO A 333 -4.80 -8.64 12.51
N THR A 334 -3.49 -8.63 12.40
CA THR A 334 -2.58 -8.29 13.51
C THR A 334 -2.59 -6.78 13.72
N GLU A 335 -2.46 -6.01 12.63
CA GLU A 335 -2.47 -4.56 12.68
C GLU A 335 -3.13 -3.96 11.45
N VAL A 336 -3.95 -2.93 11.68
CA VAL A 336 -4.46 -2.02 10.65
C VAL A 336 -3.59 -0.78 10.65
N VAL A 337 -2.80 -0.61 9.60
CA VAL A 337 -1.86 0.51 9.44
C VAL A 337 -2.48 1.52 8.48
N SER A 338 -3.09 2.55 9.03
CA SER A 338 -3.75 3.59 8.25
C SER A 338 -2.89 4.84 8.16
N SER A 339 -2.79 5.40 6.96
CA SER A 339 -2.23 6.73 6.71
C SER A 339 -3.34 7.77 6.64
N GLU A 340 -3.00 9.01 7.01
CA GLU A 340 -3.86 10.18 6.80
C GLU A 340 -3.83 10.61 5.33
N PHE A 341 -4.34 11.80 4.97
CA PHE A 341 -4.37 12.26 3.59
C PHE A 341 -3.17 13.15 3.24
N LEU A 342 -2.59 12.90 2.07
CA LEU A 342 -1.75 13.88 1.40
C LEU A 342 -2.68 14.84 0.65
N THR A 343 -2.49 16.13 0.88
CA THR A 343 -3.23 17.21 0.22
C THR A 343 -2.31 18.01 -0.69
N MET A 344 -2.86 18.90 -1.49
CA MET A 344 -2.11 19.87 -2.28
C MET A 344 -2.69 21.25 -2.05
N SER A 345 -1.89 22.17 -1.50
CA SER A 345 -2.31 23.52 -1.13
C SER A 345 -3.58 23.52 -0.26
N GLY A 346 -3.61 22.64 0.74
CA GLY A 346 -4.73 22.49 1.68
C GLY A 346 -5.98 21.80 1.13
N SER A 347 -5.98 21.41 -0.15
CA SER A 347 -7.10 20.72 -0.80
C SER A 347 -6.80 19.25 -1.04
N LYS A 348 -7.83 18.40 -0.92
CA LYS A 348 -7.71 16.98 -1.34
C LYS A 348 -7.43 16.89 -2.84
N PHE A 349 -6.61 15.94 -3.23
CA PHE A 349 -6.44 15.61 -4.65
C PHE A 349 -7.79 15.28 -5.30
N SER A 350 -8.06 15.90 -6.43
CA SER A 350 -9.33 15.76 -7.14
C SER A 350 -9.14 15.96 -8.64
N SER A 351 -9.30 14.90 -9.40
CA SER A 351 -9.23 14.96 -10.87
C SER A 351 -10.31 15.88 -11.47
N SER A 352 -11.51 15.93 -10.86
CA SER A 352 -12.61 16.77 -11.33
C SER A 352 -12.37 18.27 -11.12
N LYS A 353 -11.50 18.62 -10.15
CA LYS A 353 -11.11 20.01 -9.86
C LYS A 353 -9.78 20.41 -10.51
N GLY A 354 -9.13 19.50 -11.23
CA GLY A 354 -7.80 19.75 -11.82
C GLY A 354 -6.65 19.81 -10.79
N ILE A 355 -6.90 19.42 -9.54
CA ILE A 355 -5.90 19.37 -8.47
C ILE A 355 -5.40 17.95 -8.37
N VAL A 356 -4.51 17.54 -9.27
CA VAL A 356 -4.03 16.16 -9.33
C VAL A 356 -2.62 16.07 -9.89
N ILE A 357 -1.80 15.23 -9.28
CA ILE A 357 -0.48 14.83 -9.78
C ILE A 357 -0.52 13.32 -9.96
N TYR A 358 -0.55 12.88 -11.22
CA TYR A 358 -0.58 11.46 -11.53
C TYR A 358 0.78 10.81 -11.35
N VAL A 359 0.78 9.59 -10.82
CA VAL A 359 2.00 8.79 -10.60
C VAL A 359 2.77 8.59 -11.90
N LYS A 360 2.08 8.28 -13.00
CA LYS A 360 2.69 8.10 -14.32
C LYS A 360 3.54 9.29 -14.75
N ASP A 361 2.99 10.50 -14.66
CA ASP A 361 3.67 11.71 -15.10
C ASP A 361 4.84 12.04 -14.17
N PHE A 362 4.65 11.85 -12.87
CA PHE A 362 5.71 12.03 -11.88
C PHE A 362 6.89 11.09 -12.12
N LEU A 363 6.62 9.79 -12.34
CA LEU A 363 7.66 8.79 -12.58
C LEU A 363 8.44 9.05 -13.86
N LYS A 364 7.78 9.55 -14.89
CA LYS A 364 8.42 9.87 -16.18
C LYS A 364 9.48 10.95 -16.04
N GLU A 365 9.26 11.94 -15.19
CA GLU A 365 10.16 13.09 -15.05
C GLU A 365 11.17 12.91 -13.91
N PHE A 366 10.72 12.43 -12.76
CA PHE A 366 11.55 12.41 -11.55
C PHE A 366 12.01 11.01 -11.12
N GLY A 367 11.43 9.95 -11.69
CA GLY A 367 11.65 8.59 -11.23
C GLY A 367 10.93 8.25 -9.93
N ALA A 368 11.15 7.04 -9.42
CA ALA A 368 10.41 6.51 -8.28
C ALA A 368 10.95 6.99 -6.92
N ASP A 369 12.25 6.92 -6.73
CA ASP A 369 12.85 7.12 -5.40
C ASP A 369 12.70 8.54 -4.84
N PRO A 370 12.71 9.63 -5.63
CA PRO A 370 12.38 10.95 -5.12
C PRO A 370 10.97 11.06 -4.53
N LEU A 371 9.97 10.42 -5.16
CA LEU A 371 8.60 10.37 -4.63
C LEU A 371 8.54 9.52 -3.35
N ARG A 372 9.17 8.36 -3.36
CA ARG A 372 9.26 7.48 -2.19
C ARG A 372 9.91 8.19 -1.01
N TYR A 373 10.98 8.93 -1.26
CA TYR A 373 11.64 9.74 -0.24
C TYR A 373 10.73 10.82 0.33
N PHE A 374 10.07 11.60 -0.53
CA PHE A 374 9.14 12.64 -0.10
C PHE A 374 8.03 12.07 0.78
N ILE A 375 7.42 10.96 0.36
CA ILE A 375 6.36 10.30 1.14
C ILE A 375 6.89 9.83 2.50
N ALA A 376 8.11 9.29 2.56
CA ALA A 376 8.70 8.82 3.81
C ALA A 376 8.96 9.94 4.81
N VAL A 377 9.51 11.08 4.35
CA VAL A 377 9.90 12.18 5.24
C VAL A 377 8.80 13.20 5.51
N ALA A 378 7.88 13.40 4.57
CA ALA A 378 6.86 14.44 4.61
C ALA A 378 5.43 13.91 4.36
N GLY A 379 5.27 12.61 4.22
CA GLY A 379 3.97 11.98 3.97
C GLY A 379 3.04 11.98 5.19
N PRO A 380 1.77 11.61 4.96
CA PRO A 380 0.70 11.73 5.96
C PRO A 380 0.64 10.53 6.91
N GLU A 381 1.70 10.24 7.65
CA GLU A 381 1.76 9.06 8.53
C GLU A 381 0.77 9.14 9.69
N ASN A 382 0.75 10.27 10.40
CA ASN A 382 -0.08 10.47 11.59
C ASN A 382 -1.03 11.67 11.50
N ASN A 383 -0.80 12.56 10.55
CA ASN A 383 -1.61 13.75 10.29
C ASN A 383 -1.70 13.98 8.79
N ASP A 384 -2.74 14.69 8.36
CA ASP A 384 -2.79 15.21 7.00
C ASP A 384 -1.57 16.10 6.76
N THR A 385 -0.94 15.91 5.62
CA THR A 385 0.23 16.69 5.20
C THR A 385 0.02 17.23 3.80
N ASP A 386 0.73 18.29 3.47
CA ASP A 386 0.55 18.99 2.20
C ASP A 386 1.75 18.77 1.29
N PHE A 387 1.48 18.48 0.01
CA PHE A 387 2.49 18.46 -1.03
C PHE A 387 2.62 19.85 -1.63
N THR A 388 3.85 20.35 -1.70
CA THR A 388 4.19 21.54 -2.49
C THR A 388 5.42 21.24 -3.34
N TRP A 389 5.50 21.84 -4.52
CA TRP A 389 6.67 21.69 -5.38
C TRP A 389 7.94 22.25 -4.73
N ASP A 390 7.82 23.36 -4.00
CA ASP A 390 8.95 23.97 -3.26
C ASP A 390 9.54 22.98 -2.24
N GLU A 391 8.70 22.38 -1.42
CA GLU A 391 9.14 21.40 -0.42
C GLU A 391 9.76 20.15 -1.08
N PHE A 392 9.15 19.67 -2.16
CA PHE A 392 9.68 18.54 -2.91
C PHE A 392 11.07 18.83 -3.49
N VAL A 393 11.23 19.93 -4.21
CA VAL A 393 12.51 20.35 -4.81
C VAL A 393 13.57 20.57 -3.72
N ARG A 394 13.21 21.25 -2.65
CA ARG A 394 14.10 21.50 -1.52
C ARG A 394 14.62 20.20 -0.89
N ARG A 395 13.75 19.24 -0.64
CA ARG A 395 14.15 17.96 -0.04
C ARG A 395 15.00 17.12 -0.98
N VAL A 396 14.62 17.03 -2.25
CA VAL A 396 15.42 16.29 -3.24
C VAL A 396 16.82 16.91 -3.36
N ASN A 397 16.92 18.23 -3.49
CA ASN A 397 18.21 18.90 -3.67
C ASN A 397 19.08 18.86 -2.41
N ASN A 398 18.52 19.16 -1.24
CA ASN A 398 19.31 19.28 -0.02
C ASN A 398 19.58 17.93 0.66
N GLU A 399 18.60 17.04 0.67
CA GLU A 399 18.70 15.81 1.45
C GLU A 399 19.16 14.63 0.58
N LEU A 400 18.55 14.40 -0.58
CA LEU A 400 18.96 13.32 -1.47
C LEU A 400 20.22 13.65 -2.27
N ALA A 401 20.23 14.75 -3.00
CA ALA A 401 21.36 15.08 -3.87
C ALA A 401 22.59 15.56 -3.08
N ASN A 402 22.44 16.59 -2.27
CA ASN A 402 23.55 17.16 -1.49
C ASN A 402 23.91 16.33 -0.25
N GLY A 403 22.96 15.63 0.34
CA GLY A 403 23.19 14.74 1.48
C GLY A 403 23.69 13.37 1.04
N TRP A 404 22.77 12.50 0.63
CA TRP A 404 23.08 11.10 0.33
C TRP A 404 23.89 10.92 -0.96
N GLY A 405 23.45 11.49 -2.07
CA GLY A 405 24.12 11.35 -3.36
C GLY A 405 25.55 11.89 -3.34
N ASN A 406 25.76 13.04 -2.72
CA ASN A 406 27.09 13.63 -2.58
C ASN A 406 28.00 12.82 -1.67
N LEU A 407 27.50 12.27 -0.56
CA LEU A 407 28.26 11.40 0.33
C LEU A 407 28.81 10.19 -0.44
N VAL A 408 27.95 9.47 -1.17
CA VAL A 408 28.36 8.31 -1.96
C VAL A 408 29.35 8.70 -3.04
N ASN A 409 29.02 9.73 -3.82
CA ASN A 409 29.84 10.13 -4.97
C ASN A 409 31.25 10.56 -4.54
N ARG A 410 31.38 11.47 -3.58
CA ARG A 410 32.70 11.95 -3.16
C ARG A 410 33.53 10.88 -2.47
N THR A 411 32.91 10.01 -1.67
CA THR A 411 33.62 8.92 -0.99
C THR A 411 34.18 7.93 -1.99
N VAL A 412 33.36 7.44 -2.91
CA VAL A 412 33.80 6.48 -3.93
C VAL A 412 34.75 7.11 -4.92
N SER A 413 34.54 8.38 -5.34
CA SER A 413 35.43 9.09 -6.24
C SER A 413 36.86 9.24 -5.66
N MET A 414 36.96 9.57 -4.37
CA MET A 414 38.27 9.71 -3.72
C MET A 414 38.94 8.35 -3.56
N ALA A 415 38.22 7.30 -3.19
CA ALA A 415 38.78 5.96 -3.11
C ALA A 415 39.21 5.44 -4.46
N TYR A 416 38.42 5.62 -5.51
CA TYR A 416 38.75 5.26 -6.88
C TYR A 416 40.00 6.00 -7.40
N LYS A 417 40.04 7.33 -7.22
CA LYS A 417 41.13 8.17 -7.71
C LYS A 417 42.46 7.84 -7.04
N ASN A 418 42.45 7.57 -5.74
CA ASN A 418 43.69 7.40 -4.97
C ASN A 418 44.14 5.93 -4.86
N PHE A 419 43.21 4.97 -4.94
CA PHE A 419 43.50 3.54 -4.71
C PHE A 419 43.00 2.64 -5.86
N GLY A 420 41.99 3.04 -6.63
CA GLY A 420 41.36 2.20 -7.65
C GLY A 420 40.48 1.06 -7.07
N GLU A 421 40.56 0.88 -5.77
CA GLU A 421 39.88 -0.20 -5.03
C GLU A 421 39.51 0.28 -3.62
N VAL A 422 38.77 -0.53 -2.90
CA VAL A 422 38.54 -0.34 -1.47
C VAL A 422 39.88 -0.44 -0.75
N PRO A 423 40.36 0.62 -0.09
CA PRO A 423 41.67 0.60 0.54
C PRO A 423 41.69 -0.26 1.79
N THR A 424 42.87 -0.77 2.15
CA THR A 424 43.11 -1.46 3.40
C THR A 424 43.29 -0.44 4.52
N PRO A 425 42.47 -0.48 5.59
CA PRO A 425 42.61 0.44 6.71
C PRO A 425 43.85 0.13 7.57
N GLY A 426 44.44 1.16 8.15
CA GLY A 426 45.40 1.03 9.25
C GLY A 426 44.67 1.06 10.61
N GLU A 427 45.35 1.57 11.64
CA GLU A 427 44.77 1.72 12.96
C GLU A 427 43.65 2.77 12.98
N LEU A 428 42.49 2.38 13.56
CA LEU A 428 41.34 3.25 13.69
C LEU A 428 41.52 4.24 14.84
N THR A 429 41.27 5.51 14.57
CA THR A 429 41.19 6.55 15.59
C THR A 429 39.84 6.52 16.30
N GLU A 430 39.71 7.28 17.39
CA GLU A 430 38.45 7.39 18.11
C GLU A 430 37.32 7.99 17.24
N SER A 431 37.62 8.92 16.34
CA SER A 431 36.64 9.46 15.38
C SER A 431 36.13 8.39 14.41
N ASP A 432 37.01 7.51 13.92
CA ASP A 432 36.66 6.40 13.04
C ASP A 432 35.74 5.40 13.75
N LYS A 433 36.13 5.00 14.95
CA LYS A 433 35.37 4.07 15.80
C LYS A 433 33.99 4.64 16.14
N LYS A 434 33.92 5.94 16.44
CA LYS A 434 32.66 6.62 16.77
C LYS A 434 31.65 6.56 15.63
N ILE A 435 32.03 6.96 14.42
CA ILE A 435 31.08 6.95 13.28
C ILE A 435 30.68 5.53 12.89
N LEU A 436 31.61 4.57 12.93
CA LEU A 436 31.30 3.16 12.69
C LEU A 436 30.29 2.60 13.71
N ALA A 437 30.46 2.95 14.99
CA ALA A 437 29.54 2.54 16.04
C ALA A 437 28.16 3.18 15.87
N GLN A 438 28.09 4.47 15.56
CA GLN A 438 26.81 5.17 15.30
C GLN A 438 26.05 4.52 14.13
N ALA A 439 26.73 4.18 13.05
CA ALA A 439 26.13 3.52 11.91
C ALA A 439 25.64 2.10 12.25
N GLU A 440 26.38 1.36 13.05
CA GLU A 440 25.99 0.02 13.50
C GLU A 440 24.78 0.03 14.44
N GLU A 441 24.76 0.93 15.40
CA GLU A 441 23.62 1.12 16.33
C GLU A 441 22.35 1.54 15.60
N ALA A 442 22.47 2.25 14.47
CA ALA A 442 21.34 2.68 13.67
C ALA A 442 20.50 1.51 13.11
N PHE A 443 21.09 0.33 12.90
CA PHE A 443 20.32 -0.86 12.48
C PHE A 443 19.23 -1.22 13.50
N GLY A 444 19.54 -1.14 14.79
CA GLY A 444 18.56 -1.38 15.85
C GLY A 444 17.48 -0.29 15.90
N VAL A 445 17.89 0.97 15.85
CA VAL A 445 16.97 2.12 15.96
C VAL A 445 16.02 2.21 14.77
N VAL A 446 16.55 2.13 13.54
CA VAL A 446 15.75 2.18 12.31
C VAL A 446 14.90 0.92 12.18
N GLY A 447 15.47 -0.26 12.47
CA GLY A 447 14.76 -1.52 12.42
C GLY A 447 13.56 -1.56 13.35
N GLU A 448 13.70 -1.09 14.59
CA GLU A 448 12.59 -0.97 15.53
C GLU A 448 11.48 -0.04 15.01
N ALA A 449 11.86 1.10 14.44
CA ALA A 449 10.90 2.01 13.83
C ALA A 449 10.14 1.36 12.66
N LEU A 450 10.84 0.67 11.76
CA LEU A 450 10.23 0.00 10.61
C LEU A 450 9.33 -1.17 11.01
N ALA A 451 9.75 -1.95 12.01
CA ALA A 451 8.95 -3.07 12.54
C ALA A 451 7.58 -2.62 13.09
N HIS A 452 7.50 -1.38 13.58
CA HIS A 452 6.29 -0.77 14.14
C HIS A 452 5.63 0.26 13.20
N SER A 453 5.93 0.22 11.92
CA SER A 453 5.36 1.11 10.90
C SER A 453 5.55 2.61 11.19
N ARG A 454 6.67 2.98 11.83
CA ARG A 454 7.09 4.34 12.11
C ARG A 454 8.11 4.79 11.07
N PHE A 455 7.67 4.94 9.83
CA PHE A 455 8.54 5.13 8.67
C PHE A 455 9.27 6.47 8.70
N LYS A 456 8.59 7.53 9.10
CA LYS A 456 9.19 8.87 9.24
C LYS A 456 10.31 8.90 10.28
N GLN A 457 10.10 8.25 11.41
CA GLN A 457 11.13 8.12 12.44
C GLN A 457 12.34 7.33 11.91
N GLY A 458 12.11 6.24 11.20
CA GLY A 458 13.16 5.40 10.63
C GLY A 458 14.03 6.17 9.63
N ILE A 459 13.42 6.83 8.64
CA ILE A 459 14.20 7.56 7.63
C ILE A 459 14.89 8.80 8.21
N THR A 460 14.28 9.46 9.18
CA THR A 460 14.91 10.60 9.86
C THR A 460 16.20 10.17 10.55
N HIS A 461 16.20 9.02 11.21
CA HIS A 461 17.40 8.50 11.86
C HIS A 461 18.44 8.03 10.84
N ALA A 462 18.03 7.34 9.76
CA ALA A 462 18.94 6.93 8.69
C ALA A 462 19.63 8.14 8.04
N MET A 463 18.88 9.20 7.75
CA MET A 463 19.43 10.44 7.19
C MET A 463 20.27 11.22 8.19
N HIS A 464 20.04 11.08 9.49
CA HIS A 464 20.94 11.61 10.51
C HIS A 464 22.33 10.97 10.40
N ILE A 465 22.42 9.65 10.21
CA ILE A 465 23.71 8.96 10.00
C ILE A 465 24.40 9.42 8.72
N VAL A 466 23.66 9.67 7.65
CA VAL A 466 24.18 10.30 6.42
C VAL A 466 24.82 11.66 6.74
N GLY A 467 24.15 12.48 7.55
CA GLY A 467 24.67 13.77 8.02
C GLY A 467 25.95 13.64 8.86
N GLU A 468 25.97 12.70 9.80
CA GLU A 468 27.15 12.40 10.62
C GLU A 468 28.34 11.92 9.77
N ALA A 469 28.10 11.10 8.75
CA ALA A 469 29.11 10.67 7.80
C ALA A 469 29.68 11.82 6.98
N ASN A 470 28.83 12.74 6.53
CA ASN A 470 29.27 13.97 5.85
C ASN A 470 30.11 14.87 6.76
N ALA A 471 29.72 15.00 8.04
CA ALA A 471 30.49 15.75 9.04
C ALA A 471 31.85 15.08 9.33
N TYR A 472 31.89 13.75 9.45
CA TYR A 472 33.13 13.00 9.61
C TYR A 472 34.10 13.24 8.46
N ILE A 473 33.65 13.19 7.21
CA ILE A 473 34.49 13.46 6.03
C ILE A 473 35.00 14.90 6.05
N ALA A 474 34.15 15.87 6.42
CA ALA A 474 34.55 17.27 6.52
C ALA A 474 35.61 17.48 7.60
N GLU A 475 35.51 16.80 8.73
CA GLU A 475 36.49 16.85 9.84
C GLU A 475 37.82 16.21 9.45
N GLN A 476 37.79 15.04 8.78
CA GLN A 476 39.00 14.30 8.43
C GLN A 476 39.74 14.87 7.21
N GLU A 477 39.08 15.71 6.41
CA GLU A 477 39.67 16.40 5.25
C GLU A 477 40.48 15.49 4.31
N PRO A 478 39.95 14.35 3.81
CA PRO A 478 40.70 13.39 3.02
C PRO A 478 41.33 13.98 1.74
N TRP A 479 40.79 15.08 1.21
CA TRP A 479 41.34 15.81 0.09
C TRP A 479 42.67 16.50 0.43
N LYS A 480 42.92 16.81 1.72
CA LYS A 480 44.22 17.30 2.20
C LYS A 480 45.18 16.14 2.40
N LEU A 481 44.73 15.05 3.02
CA LEU A 481 45.53 13.83 3.21
C LEU A 481 46.05 13.27 1.85
N ALA A 482 45.24 13.34 0.82
CA ALA A 482 45.58 12.86 -0.51
C ALA A 482 46.75 13.63 -1.19
N LYS A 483 47.13 14.81 -0.67
CA LYS A 483 48.22 15.62 -1.18
C LYS A 483 49.58 15.31 -0.52
N ASP A 484 49.57 14.51 0.54
CA ASP A 484 50.75 14.19 1.34
C ASP A 484 50.93 12.66 1.38
N GLU A 485 51.96 12.19 0.65
CA GLU A 485 52.23 10.75 0.56
C GLU A 485 52.52 10.11 1.94
N SER A 486 53.04 10.88 2.90
CA SER A 486 53.25 10.39 4.26
C SER A 486 51.94 10.09 5.03
N GLN A 487 50.82 10.63 4.55
CA GLN A 487 49.47 10.43 5.12
C GLN A 487 48.67 9.37 4.38
N ARG A 488 49.27 8.62 3.46
CA ARG A 488 48.54 7.65 2.62
C ARG A 488 47.83 6.57 3.43
N GLU A 489 48.41 6.06 4.51
CA GLU A 489 47.78 5.09 5.40
C GLU A 489 46.57 5.71 6.11
N ARG A 490 46.71 6.94 6.58
CA ARG A 490 45.57 7.65 7.21
C ARG A 490 44.45 7.91 6.20
N LEU A 491 44.79 8.31 4.97
CA LEU A 491 43.84 8.46 3.89
C LEU A 491 43.11 7.15 3.62
N ALA A 492 43.80 6.03 3.53
CA ALA A 492 43.21 4.72 3.33
C ALA A 492 42.22 4.36 4.45
N THR A 493 42.56 4.62 5.70
CA THR A 493 41.73 4.37 6.85
C THR A 493 40.47 5.24 6.85
N VAL A 494 40.60 6.53 6.55
CA VAL A 494 39.44 7.45 6.46
C VAL A 494 38.49 7.04 5.34
N LEU A 495 39.01 6.70 4.16
CA LEU A 495 38.18 6.30 3.02
C LEU A 495 37.52 4.94 3.23
N TRP A 496 38.24 3.97 3.81
CA TRP A 496 37.65 2.70 4.20
C TRP A 496 36.50 2.88 5.19
N THR A 497 36.72 3.69 6.23
CA THR A 497 35.69 4.02 7.24
C THR A 497 34.48 4.67 6.58
N ALA A 498 34.69 5.65 5.71
CA ALA A 498 33.59 6.31 4.99
C ALA A 498 32.83 5.36 4.06
N LEU A 499 33.54 4.46 3.35
CA LEU A 499 32.91 3.43 2.51
C LEU A 499 32.08 2.46 3.33
N GLN A 500 32.53 2.06 4.51
CA GLN A 500 31.76 1.20 5.42
C GLN A 500 30.47 1.89 5.89
N VAL A 501 30.55 3.16 6.25
CA VAL A 501 29.35 3.92 6.65
C VAL A 501 28.39 4.14 5.49
N VAL A 502 28.89 4.37 4.27
CA VAL A 502 28.09 4.41 3.04
C VAL A 502 27.35 3.08 2.84
N SER A 503 28.06 1.96 3.00
CA SER A 503 27.44 0.63 2.92
C SER A 503 26.34 0.44 3.96
N ASP A 504 26.57 0.84 5.20
CA ASP A 504 25.57 0.77 6.27
C ASP A 504 24.35 1.65 5.96
N CYS A 505 24.56 2.90 5.59
CA CYS A 505 23.46 3.81 5.21
C CYS A 505 22.66 3.25 4.02
N ASN A 506 23.31 2.60 3.07
CA ASN A 506 22.63 1.97 1.94
C ASN A 506 21.66 0.87 2.40
N VAL A 507 22.07 0.04 3.35
CA VAL A 507 21.18 -0.97 3.95
C VAL A 507 19.99 -0.31 4.64
N LEU A 508 20.23 0.71 5.48
CA LEU A 508 19.18 1.43 6.20
C LEU A 508 18.16 2.09 5.26
N LEU A 509 18.62 2.60 4.11
CA LEU A 509 17.79 3.30 3.13
C LEU A 509 17.15 2.36 2.09
N THR A 510 17.59 1.11 1.99
CA THR A 510 17.09 0.17 0.98
C THR A 510 15.57 0.00 0.97
N PRO A 511 14.87 -0.16 2.10
CA PRO A 511 13.41 -0.26 2.09
C PRO A 511 12.71 0.97 1.50
N TYR A 512 13.30 2.14 1.69
CA TYR A 512 12.77 3.42 1.22
C TYR A 512 13.11 3.72 -0.23
N LEU A 513 14.35 3.46 -0.62
CA LEU A 513 14.98 3.88 -1.89
C LEU A 513 15.60 2.67 -2.63
N PRO A 514 14.79 1.68 -3.04
CA PRO A 514 15.33 0.42 -3.56
C PRO A 514 16.10 0.57 -4.87
N HIS A 515 15.72 1.53 -5.73
CA HIS A 515 16.41 1.74 -7.01
C HIS A 515 17.78 2.38 -6.82
N ILE A 516 17.86 3.42 -5.97
CA ILE A 516 19.15 4.05 -5.60
C ILE A 516 20.01 3.05 -4.84
N ALA A 517 19.42 2.24 -3.96
CA ALA A 517 20.15 1.24 -3.19
C ALA A 517 20.86 0.21 -4.08
N GLN A 518 20.21 -0.23 -5.16
CA GLN A 518 20.84 -1.09 -6.16
C GLN A 518 22.03 -0.39 -6.84
N GLN A 519 21.88 0.87 -7.22
CA GLN A 519 22.97 1.64 -7.83
C GLN A 519 24.16 1.84 -6.88
N VAL A 520 23.90 2.09 -5.59
CA VAL A 520 24.95 2.20 -4.57
C VAL A 520 25.68 0.87 -4.38
N HIS A 521 24.95 -0.24 -4.35
CA HIS A 521 25.52 -1.58 -4.29
C HIS A 521 26.55 -1.81 -5.43
N GLU A 522 26.16 -1.51 -6.66
CA GLU A 522 27.03 -1.59 -7.84
C GLU A 522 28.20 -0.60 -7.76
N THR A 523 27.97 0.61 -7.28
CA THR A 523 28.99 1.66 -7.10
C THR A 523 30.06 1.25 -6.08
N LEU A 524 29.68 0.43 -5.08
CA LEU A 524 30.62 -0.16 -4.12
C LEU A 524 31.40 -1.37 -4.67
N GLY A 525 31.28 -1.66 -5.96
CA GLY A 525 31.98 -2.76 -6.63
C GLY A 525 31.37 -4.13 -6.37
N ARG A 526 30.11 -4.19 -5.99
CA ARG A 526 29.37 -5.43 -5.70
C ARG A 526 28.51 -5.85 -6.88
N ASP A 527 28.47 -7.13 -7.15
CA ASP A 527 27.67 -7.74 -8.22
C ASP A 527 26.32 -8.27 -7.68
N GLY A 528 25.41 -8.55 -8.63
CA GLY A 528 24.14 -9.20 -8.36
C GLY A 528 23.00 -8.26 -8.01
N VAL A 529 21.86 -8.84 -7.68
CA VAL A 529 20.66 -8.10 -7.33
C VAL A 529 20.63 -7.83 -5.83
N TRP A 530 20.79 -6.58 -5.45
CA TRP A 530 20.67 -6.14 -4.06
C TRP A 530 19.21 -6.00 -3.67
N ALA A 531 18.47 -5.13 -4.38
CA ALA A 531 17.05 -4.90 -4.18
C ALA A 531 16.27 -5.33 -5.42
N ALA A 532 15.47 -6.40 -5.30
CA ALA A 532 14.67 -6.92 -6.41
C ALA A 532 13.57 -5.93 -6.82
N LYS A 533 13.32 -5.89 -8.13
CA LYS A 533 12.26 -5.08 -8.73
C LYS A 533 11.01 -5.92 -8.99
N PRO A 534 9.81 -5.37 -8.82
CA PRO A 534 8.60 -6.00 -9.30
C PRO A 534 8.62 -6.10 -10.83
N GLN A 535 7.94 -7.13 -11.33
CA GLN A 535 7.80 -7.38 -12.76
C GLN A 535 6.33 -7.41 -13.14
N ILE A 536 6.02 -6.93 -14.34
CA ILE A 536 4.67 -7.05 -14.93
C ILE A 536 4.67 -8.32 -15.78
N VAL A 537 3.72 -9.20 -15.49
CA VAL A 537 3.57 -10.48 -16.18
C VAL A 537 2.14 -10.58 -16.72
N GLU A 538 1.98 -10.91 -18.00
CA GLU A 538 0.67 -11.25 -18.56
C GLU A 538 0.32 -12.69 -18.14
N VAL A 539 -0.84 -12.85 -17.55
CA VAL A 539 -1.33 -14.16 -17.08
C VAL A 539 -2.70 -14.46 -17.71
N THR A 540 -3.03 -15.75 -17.75
CA THR A 540 -4.34 -16.21 -18.19
C THR A 540 -5.19 -16.56 -16.97
N ASP A 541 -6.47 -16.18 -17.00
CA ASP A 541 -7.47 -16.57 -16.00
C ASP A 541 -7.98 -17.98 -16.32
N ASP A 542 -7.23 -18.97 -15.84
CA ASP A 542 -7.46 -20.40 -16.10
C ASP A 542 -7.54 -21.23 -14.80
N MET A 543 -7.59 -20.56 -13.65
CA MET A 543 -7.65 -21.27 -12.37
C MET A 543 -8.88 -22.19 -12.32
N PRO A 544 -8.69 -23.46 -11.96
CA PRO A 544 -9.79 -24.36 -11.72
C PRO A 544 -10.59 -23.84 -10.51
N VAL A 545 -11.88 -23.68 -10.71
CA VAL A 545 -12.82 -23.35 -9.64
C VAL A 545 -13.82 -24.50 -9.57
N GLU A 546 -14.07 -24.97 -8.36
CA GLU A 546 -15.08 -26.01 -8.15
C GLU A 546 -16.46 -25.48 -8.58
N PRO A 547 -17.37 -26.34 -9.06
CA PRO A 547 -18.64 -25.95 -9.64
C PRO A 547 -19.63 -25.29 -8.66
N ILE A 548 -19.14 -24.78 -7.56
CA ILE A 548 -19.89 -24.14 -6.48
C ILE A 548 -20.25 -22.69 -6.83
N GLY A 549 -19.52 -22.09 -7.78
CA GLY A 549 -19.67 -20.69 -8.13
C GLY A 549 -20.79 -20.43 -9.14
N VAL A 550 -21.54 -19.38 -8.92
CA VAL A 550 -22.57 -18.87 -9.81
C VAL A 550 -22.06 -17.67 -10.58
N GLY A 551 -22.28 -17.63 -11.90
CA GLY A 551 -21.86 -16.51 -12.74
C GLY A 551 -20.34 -16.28 -12.75
N ILE A 552 -19.57 -17.34 -12.58
CA ILE A 552 -18.11 -17.30 -12.66
C ILE A 552 -17.67 -16.85 -14.06
N PRO A 553 -16.73 -15.89 -14.19
CA PRO A 553 -16.21 -15.48 -15.49
C PRO A 553 -15.67 -16.66 -16.28
N GLU A 554 -15.81 -16.58 -17.62
CA GLU A 554 -15.27 -17.62 -18.51
C GLU A 554 -13.74 -17.66 -18.43
N ALA A 555 -13.17 -18.85 -18.54
CA ALA A 555 -11.72 -19.04 -18.58
C ALA A 555 -11.12 -18.48 -19.87
N GLY A 556 -9.84 -18.11 -19.83
CA GLY A 556 -9.05 -17.73 -20.99
C GLY A 556 -8.83 -16.22 -21.18
N GLN A 557 -9.38 -15.38 -20.30
CA GLN A 557 -9.04 -13.95 -20.32
C GLN A 557 -7.59 -13.75 -19.88
N THR A 558 -6.90 -12.81 -20.52
CA THR A 558 -5.54 -12.41 -20.14
C THR A 558 -5.54 -11.04 -19.50
N TYR A 559 -4.67 -10.84 -18.52
CA TYR A 559 -4.51 -9.57 -17.83
C TYR A 559 -3.11 -9.44 -17.20
N PRO A 560 -2.61 -8.20 -17.02
CA PRO A 560 -1.34 -7.98 -16.35
C PRO A 560 -1.49 -8.14 -14.84
N VAL A 561 -0.46 -8.72 -14.23
CA VAL A 561 -0.26 -8.76 -12.77
C VAL A 561 1.12 -8.23 -12.43
N ILE A 562 1.31 -7.77 -11.19
CA ILE A 562 2.65 -7.55 -10.66
C ILE A 562 3.04 -8.81 -9.89
N MET A 563 4.21 -9.33 -10.19
CA MET A 563 4.88 -10.41 -9.46
C MET A 563 6.36 -10.07 -9.31
N GLY A 564 7.10 -10.86 -8.55
CA GLY A 564 8.54 -10.70 -8.42
C GLY A 564 9.17 -11.84 -7.64
N ASP A 565 10.45 -12.08 -7.90
CA ASP A 565 11.27 -12.98 -7.10
C ASP A 565 12.09 -12.15 -6.12
N TYR A 566 11.55 -11.95 -4.94
CA TYR A 566 12.21 -11.18 -3.87
C TYR A 566 13.06 -12.06 -2.95
N VAL A 567 12.99 -13.38 -3.11
CA VAL A 567 13.82 -14.33 -2.35
C VAL A 567 15.25 -14.33 -2.88
N ALA A 568 15.42 -14.15 -4.19
CA ALA A 568 16.73 -14.13 -4.85
C ALA A 568 17.56 -12.87 -4.58
N GLN A 569 16.98 -11.82 -3.96
CA GLN A 569 17.71 -10.60 -3.65
C GLN A 569 18.74 -10.82 -2.52
N GLN A 570 19.83 -10.02 -2.56
CA GLN A 570 20.91 -10.11 -1.58
C GLN A 570 20.67 -9.22 -0.34
N ALA A 571 19.73 -8.28 -0.40
CA ALA A 571 19.45 -7.34 0.68
C ALA A 571 19.10 -8.03 1.99
N GLN A 572 19.86 -7.72 3.04
CA GLN A 572 19.68 -8.21 4.40
C GLN A 572 19.79 -7.04 5.39
N TRP A 573 19.04 -7.11 6.50
CA TRP A 573 19.09 -6.09 7.54
C TRP A 573 20.27 -6.35 8.50
N ALA A 574 21.47 -6.17 7.98
CA ALA A 574 22.72 -6.35 8.70
C ALA A 574 23.84 -5.54 8.06
N ARG A 575 24.85 -5.20 8.85
CA ARG A 575 26.09 -4.63 8.31
C ARG A 575 26.73 -5.60 7.33
N ILE A 576 27.13 -5.09 6.19
CA ILE A 576 27.94 -5.82 5.20
C ILE A 576 29.28 -5.12 5.10
N ASP A 577 30.34 -5.84 5.50
CA ASP A 577 31.68 -5.29 5.47
C ASP A 577 32.14 -4.97 4.05
N VAL A 578 32.71 -3.79 3.88
CA VAL A 578 33.42 -3.46 2.64
C VAL A 578 34.76 -4.18 2.65
N GLN A 579 35.02 -4.93 1.59
CA GLN A 579 36.22 -5.76 1.52
C GLN A 579 37.39 -5.00 0.89
N PRO A 580 38.52 -4.82 1.60
CA PRO A 580 39.73 -4.28 1.00
C PRO A 580 40.11 -5.03 -0.27
N GLY A 581 40.54 -4.31 -1.30
CA GLY A 581 40.92 -4.89 -2.60
C GLY A 581 39.76 -5.02 -3.59
N THR A 582 38.51 -4.75 -3.18
CA THR A 582 37.35 -4.70 -4.12
C THR A 582 37.57 -3.57 -5.12
N ALA A 583 37.61 -3.91 -6.42
CA ALA A 583 37.79 -2.93 -7.48
C ALA A 583 36.66 -1.91 -7.52
N LEU A 584 36.99 -0.65 -7.63
CA LEU A 584 36.04 0.44 -7.77
C LEU A 584 36.10 1.03 -9.19
N SER A 585 35.01 1.64 -9.62
CA SER A 585 34.94 2.41 -10.85
C SER A 585 34.54 3.85 -10.55
N LYS A 586 34.76 4.74 -11.51
CA LYS A 586 34.35 6.14 -11.37
C LYS A 586 32.81 6.17 -11.16
N PRO A 587 32.32 6.71 -10.03
CA PRO A 587 30.90 6.74 -9.77
C PRO A 587 30.17 7.67 -10.71
N LYS A 588 28.92 7.32 -11.01
CA LYS A 588 27.95 8.19 -11.70
C LYS A 588 27.11 8.92 -10.66
N PRO A 589 26.62 10.14 -10.95
CA PRO A 589 25.66 10.81 -10.08
C PRO A 589 24.43 9.91 -9.84
N LEU A 590 24.07 9.72 -8.58
CA LEU A 590 22.89 8.90 -8.20
C LEU A 590 21.60 9.68 -8.38
N ILE A 591 21.62 10.97 -8.10
CA ILE A 591 20.45 11.84 -8.07
C ILE A 591 20.81 13.15 -8.75
N ALA A 592 20.06 13.50 -9.78
CA ALA A 592 20.16 14.81 -10.41
C ALA A 592 19.53 15.87 -9.51
N LYS A 593 20.18 17.02 -9.40
CA LYS A 593 19.56 18.19 -8.80
C LYS A 593 18.42 18.70 -9.69
N LEU A 594 17.33 19.07 -9.07
CA LEU A 594 16.19 19.67 -9.72
C LEU A 594 16.41 21.18 -9.86
N ASP A 595 15.88 21.75 -10.94
CA ASP A 595 15.88 23.20 -11.12
C ASP A 595 15.08 23.86 -9.99
N PRO A 596 15.65 24.83 -9.25
CA PRO A 596 14.91 25.55 -8.22
C PRO A 596 13.63 26.24 -8.71
N GLU A 597 13.55 26.64 -9.98
CA GLU A 597 12.35 27.22 -10.57
C GLU A 597 11.15 26.27 -10.53
N LEU A 598 11.37 24.95 -10.58
CA LEU A 598 10.30 23.95 -10.41
C LEU A 598 9.59 24.08 -9.05
N GLY A 599 10.28 24.57 -8.02
CA GLY A 599 9.69 24.84 -6.71
C GLY A 599 8.62 25.91 -6.76
N GLU A 600 8.79 26.91 -7.62
CA GLU A 600 7.86 28.03 -7.76
C GLU A 600 6.71 27.74 -8.74
N THR A 601 7.03 27.10 -9.86
CA THR A 601 6.09 26.93 -10.97
C THR A 601 5.46 25.53 -11.04
N GLY A 602 6.12 24.51 -10.49
CA GLY A 602 5.87 23.13 -10.83
C GLY A 602 6.25 22.81 -12.29
N PRO A 603 6.23 21.53 -12.68
CA PRO A 603 6.40 21.15 -14.08
C PRO A 603 5.17 21.57 -14.91
N GLU A 604 5.37 21.78 -16.22
CA GLU A 604 4.31 22.26 -17.13
C GLU A 604 3.05 21.39 -17.16
N TRP A 605 3.21 20.08 -16.93
CA TRP A 605 2.09 19.11 -16.93
C TRP A 605 1.31 19.06 -15.62
N ALA A 606 1.83 19.63 -14.55
CA ALA A 606 1.21 19.57 -13.23
C ALA A 606 0.40 20.83 -12.92
N PRO A 607 -0.64 20.76 -12.10
CA PRO A 607 -1.32 21.96 -11.64
C PRO A 607 -0.32 22.84 -10.87
N VAL A 608 -0.28 24.11 -11.24
CA VAL A 608 0.43 25.12 -10.47
C VAL A 608 -0.23 25.18 -9.09
N ASN A 609 0.55 25.40 -8.03
CA ASN A 609 0.01 25.58 -6.69
C ASN A 609 -1.20 26.53 -6.74
N PRO A 610 -2.42 26.09 -6.39
CA PRO A 610 -3.60 26.95 -6.46
C PRO A 610 -3.54 28.08 -5.45
#